data_6da6cbb52430ef1c2c4cb204945d9dbb
#
_entry.id   6da6cbb52430ef1c2c4cb204945d9dbb
#
_cell.length_a   1.000
_cell.length_b   1.000
_cell.length_c   1.000
_cell.angle_alpha   90.00
_cell.angle_beta   90.00
_cell.angle_gamma   90.00
#
_symmetry.space_group_name_H-M   'P 1'
#
loop_
_entity.id
_entity.type
_entity.pdbx_description
1 polymer ?
#
loop_
_entity_poly.entity_id
_entity_poly.type
_entity_poly.pdbx_seq_one_letter_code
_entity_poly.pdbx_strand_id
1 'polypeptide(L)'
;ACLVGSEMCIRDRERVLTHNNLLICDKVKAVGLAGVMGGLNSEITENTKEVLFESAKFMKDNVRKTARGLGLQSDAASRYEKGIDEYSVECGMARALNLVTALGVAKVSSTHFDVTAGASTEKRVIKVPTAKVNYVLGIEVPEEDMVRILKNLAFEVELSDGVMTLAVPRYRCLLYTSPSP
;
A
#
# COMPACT_ATOMS: atom_id res chain seq x y z
N ALA A 1 -3.73 19.12 -4.96
CA ALA A 1 -2.57 19.04 -5.84
C ALA A 1 -1.84 20.38 -5.82
N CYS A 2 -0.69 20.42 -5.20
CA CYS A 2 0.16 21.62 -5.27
C CYS A 2 0.85 21.70 -6.62
N LEU A 3 0.70 22.82 -7.25
CA LEU A 3 1.21 23.12 -8.58
C LEU A 3 2.65 23.62 -8.52
N VAL A 4 3.50 22.97 -9.31
CA VAL A 4 4.49 23.53 -10.26
C VAL A 4 5.56 24.48 -9.74
N GLY A 5 6.82 24.08 -9.98
CA GLY A 5 7.97 24.99 -9.96
C GLY A 5 8.55 25.22 -8.58
N SER A 6 8.31 24.35 -7.64
CA SER A 6 8.91 24.41 -6.32
C SER A 6 10.07 23.44 -6.22
N GLU A 7 11.18 23.95 -5.80
CA GLU A 7 12.29 23.17 -5.31
C GLU A 7 11.94 22.67 -3.91
N MET A 8 12.31 21.46 -3.62
CA MET A 8 12.08 20.83 -2.32
C MET A 8 13.37 20.23 -1.78
N CYS A 9 13.74 20.62 -0.58
CA CYS A 9 14.85 20.00 0.11
C CYS A 9 14.43 18.62 0.63
N ILE A 10 15.06 17.58 0.10
CA ILE A 10 14.84 16.19 0.49
C ILE A 10 16.17 15.65 0.95
N ARG A 11 16.23 15.26 2.22
CA ARG A 11 17.48 15.02 2.92
C ARG A 11 18.36 16.28 2.81
N ASP A 12 19.52 16.19 2.21
CA ASP A 12 20.54 17.24 2.16
C ASP A 12 20.63 17.92 0.80
N ARG A 13 19.66 17.66 -0.10
CA ARG A 13 19.71 18.15 -1.48
C ARG A 13 18.41 18.79 -1.90
N GLU A 14 18.53 19.93 -2.51
CA GLU A 14 17.46 20.59 -3.24
C GLU A 14 17.16 19.83 -4.54
N ARG A 15 15.88 19.58 -4.79
CA ARG A 15 15.43 18.86 -5.97
C ARG A 15 14.37 19.65 -6.70
N VAL A 16 14.58 19.84 -7.99
CA VAL A 16 13.61 20.47 -8.87
C VAL A 16 12.49 19.47 -9.16
N LEU A 17 11.28 19.87 -8.86
CA LEU A 17 10.09 19.06 -9.03
C LEU A 17 9.39 19.41 -10.34
N THR A 18 8.75 18.43 -10.92
CA THR A 18 7.97 18.55 -12.15
C THR A 18 6.49 18.34 -11.87
N HIS A 19 5.62 18.68 -12.81
CA HIS A 19 4.18 18.43 -12.73
C HIS A 19 3.80 16.94 -12.60
N ASN A 20 4.74 16.04 -12.84
CA ASN A 20 4.52 14.58 -12.68
C ASN A 20 4.76 14.11 -11.25
N ASN A 21 5.32 14.94 -10.38
CA ASN A 21 5.60 14.55 -9.00
C ASN A 21 4.39 14.85 -8.12
N LEU A 22 3.88 13.84 -7.45
CA LEU A 22 2.79 13.98 -6.49
C LEU A 22 3.35 14.44 -5.15
N LEU A 23 2.83 15.55 -4.65
CA LEU A 23 3.27 16.16 -3.40
C LEU A 23 2.20 16.06 -2.33
N ILE A 24 2.65 15.88 -1.11
CA ILE A 24 1.86 16.11 0.08
C ILE A 24 2.17 17.53 0.53
N CYS A 25 1.12 18.33 0.70
CA CYS A 25 1.24 19.74 1.03
C CYS A 25 0.45 20.05 2.30
N ASP A 26 0.98 20.96 3.08
CA ASP A 26 0.19 21.69 4.05
C ASP A 26 -0.54 22.87 3.34
N LYS A 27 -1.06 23.81 4.11
CA LYS A 27 -1.79 24.95 3.58
C LYS A 27 -0.91 25.94 2.77
N VAL A 28 0.41 25.85 2.92
CA VAL A 28 1.36 26.86 2.45
C VAL A 28 2.43 26.26 1.53
N LYS A 29 2.91 25.05 1.83
CA LYS A 29 4.08 24.46 1.18
C LYS A 29 4.01 22.95 1.05
N ALA A 30 4.87 22.41 0.21
CA ALA A 30 5.08 20.97 0.10
C ALA A 30 5.85 20.46 1.33
N VAL A 31 5.38 19.36 1.90
CA VAL A 31 5.96 18.70 3.09
C VAL A 31 6.52 17.30 2.79
N GLY A 32 6.19 16.74 1.64
CA GLY A 32 6.70 15.43 1.25
C GLY A 32 6.40 15.06 -0.19
N LEU A 33 7.19 14.12 -0.72
CA LEU A 33 6.91 13.41 -1.96
C LEU A 33 6.06 12.19 -1.65
N ALA A 34 4.85 12.15 -2.18
CA ALA A 34 3.87 11.11 -1.92
C ALA A 34 4.41 9.71 -2.21
N GLY A 35 4.45 8.87 -1.18
CA GLY A 35 4.93 7.50 -1.25
C GLY A 35 6.43 7.33 -1.51
N VAL A 36 7.23 8.40 -1.49
CA VAL A 36 8.67 8.35 -1.74
C VAL A 36 9.46 8.80 -0.52
N MET A 37 9.33 10.06 -0.11
CA MET A 37 10.15 10.63 0.96
C MET A 37 9.53 11.89 1.54
N GLY A 38 9.62 12.06 2.86
CA GLY A 38 9.31 13.31 3.53
C GLY A 38 10.30 14.43 3.18
N GLY A 39 9.87 15.66 3.30
CA GLY A 39 10.73 16.83 3.13
C GLY A 39 11.50 17.17 4.40
N LEU A 40 12.66 17.78 4.25
CA LEU A 40 13.48 18.26 5.37
C LEU A 40 12.71 19.21 6.30
N ASN A 41 11.80 19.99 5.73
CA ASN A 41 10.98 20.96 6.46
C ASN A 41 9.87 20.34 7.32
N SER A 42 9.69 19.03 7.27
CA SER A 42 8.70 18.27 8.04
C SER A 42 9.32 17.17 8.90
N GLU A 43 10.64 17.19 9.07
CA GLU A 43 11.33 16.24 9.96
C GLU A 43 10.94 16.41 11.42
N ILE A 44 10.88 15.29 12.13
CA ILE A 44 10.64 15.26 13.57
C ILE A 44 11.94 15.70 14.28
N THR A 45 11.79 16.67 15.17
CA THR A 45 12.89 17.20 15.99
C THR A 45 12.59 17.00 17.47
N GLU A 46 13.57 17.29 18.34
CA GLU A 46 13.36 17.24 19.80
C GLU A 46 12.27 18.19 20.30
N ASN A 47 11.96 19.22 19.53
CA ASN A 47 10.91 20.20 19.85
C ASN A 47 9.54 19.81 19.28
N THR A 48 9.41 18.71 18.58
CA THR A 48 8.14 18.27 17.98
C THR A 48 7.19 17.79 19.08
N LYS A 49 6.03 18.44 19.19
CA LYS A 49 5.00 18.14 20.19
C LYS A 49 3.82 17.39 19.62
N GLU A 50 3.54 17.59 18.35
CA GLU A 50 2.40 17.00 17.65
C GLU A 50 2.88 16.37 16.35
N VAL A 51 2.34 15.21 16.01
CA VAL A 51 2.66 14.46 14.81
C VAL A 51 1.37 14.05 14.13
N LEU A 52 1.28 14.32 12.84
CA LEU A 52 0.20 13.83 12.00
C LEU A 52 0.65 12.54 11.30
N PHE A 53 -0.03 11.43 11.61
CA PHE A 53 0.18 10.18 10.90
C PHE A 53 -0.57 10.18 9.59
N GLU A 54 0.13 9.87 8.51
CA GLU A 54 -0.44 9.61 7.20
C GLU A 54 -0.39 8.12 6.90
N SER A 55 -1.52 7.57 6.49
CA SER A 55 -1.62 6.25 5.88
C SER A 55 -2.40 6.40 4.59
N ALA A 56 -1.77 6.13 3.47
CA ALA A 56 -2.35 6.42 2.17
C ALA A 56 -2.02 5.35 1.13
N LYS A 57 -2.79 5.35 0.05
CA LYS A 57 -2.48 4.61 -1.18
C LYS A 57 -2.26 5.59 -2.31
N PHE A 58 -1.17 5.45 -3.02
CA PHE A 58 -0.83 6.26 -4.18
C PHE A 58 -0.83 5.42 -5.45
N MET A 59 -1.00 6.06 -6.59
CA MET A 59 -0.87 5.40 -7.88
C MET A 59 0.57 4.92 -8.08
N LYS A 60 0.74 3.60 -8.20
CA LYS A 60 2.05 2.94 -8.32
C LYS A 60 2.93 3.51 -9.43
N ASP A 61 2.34 3.85 -10.58
CA ASP A 61 3.08 4.38 -11.72
C ASP A 61 3.61 5.80 -11.47
N ASN A 62 2.87 6.62 -10.71
CA ASN A 62 3.31 7.94 -10.32
C ASN A 62 4.48 7.85 -9.33
N VAL A 63 4.36 7.04 -8.29
CA VAL A 63 5.45 6.83 -7.33
C VAL A 63 6.71 6.31 -8.01
N ARG A 64 6.57 5.34 -8.92
CA ARG A 64 7.69 4.79 -9.70
C ARG A 64 8.38 5.84 -10.56
N LYS A 65 7.61 6.66 -11.29
CA LYS A 65 8.15 7.74 -12.13
C LYS A 65 8.87 8.79 -11.27
N THR A 66 8.27 9.19 -10.15
CA THR A 66 8.84 10.15 -9.22
C THR A 66 10.15 9.62 -8.60
N ALA A 67 10.14 8.43 -8.05
CA ALA A 67 11.30 7.83 -7.41
C ALA A 67 12.49 7.69 -8.38
N ARG A 68 12.22 7.20 -9.59
CA ARG A 68 13.26 7.03 -10.63
C ARG A 68 13.75 8.36 -11.18
N GLY A 69 12.84 9.28 -11.50
CA GLY A 69 13.19 10.58 -12.06
C GLY A 69 14.06 11.42 -11.13
N LEU A 70 13.83 11.31 -9.83
CA LEU A 70 14.60 12.01 -8.81
C LEU A 70 15.78 11.21 -8.25
N GLY A 71 15.96 9.96 -8.66
CA GLY A 71 16.99 9.07 -8.13
C GLY A 71 16.82 8.79 -6.63
N LEU A 72 15.56 8.72 -6.15
CA LEU A 72 15.21 8.48 -4.76
C LEU A 72 14.61 7.09 -4.61
N GLN A 73 15.42 6.12 -4.22
CA GLN A 73 14.92 4.80 -3.85
C GLN A 73 14.83 4.69 -2.33
N SER A 74 13.59 4.70 -1.81
CA SER A 74 13.28 4.43 -0.41
C SER A 74 12.54 3.10 -0.29
N ASP A 75 12.49 2.55 0.92
CA ASP A 75 11.69 1.36 1.21
C ASP A 75 10.21 1.60 0.92
N ALA A 76 9.72 2.82 1.21
CA ALA A 76 8.37 3.23 0.88
C ALA A 76 8.14 3.18 -0.63
N ALA A 77 8.99 3.84 -1.42
CA ALA A 77 8.88 3.84 -2.88
C ALA A 77 8.90 2.42 -3.46
N SER A 78 9.78 1.56 -2.96
CA SER A 78 9.89 0.15 -3.39
C SER A 78 8.63 -0.67 -3.12
N ARG A 79 7.85 -0.32 -2.11
CA ARG A 79 6.57 -0.96 -1.78
C ARG A 79 5.42 -0.35 -2.58
N TYR A 80 5.33 0.97 -2.63
CA TYR A 80 4.26 1.66 -3.35
C TYR A 80 4.30 1.44 -4.86
N GLU A 81 5.49 1.36 -5.48
CA GLU A 81 5.63 1.10 -6.91
C GLU A 81 5.11 -0.28 -7.35
N LYS A 82 5.02 -1.23 -6.42
CA LYS A 82 4.43 -2.56 -6.64
C LYS A 82 2.91 -2.55 -6.50
N GLY A 83 2.38 -1.54 -5.86
CA GLY A 83 0.97 -1.40 -5.53
C GLY A 83 0.65 -1.90 -4.12
N ILE A 84 -0.21 -1.17 -3.45
CA ILE A 84 -0.73 -1.45 -2.11
C ILE A 84 -2.24 -1.58 -2.20
N ASP A 85 -2.82 -2.46 -1.40
CA ASP A 85 -4.27 -2.58 -1.26
C ASP A 85 -4.86 -1.42 -0.43
N GLU A 86 -6.07 -0.99 -0.77
CA GLU A 86 -6.78 0.08 -0.06
C GLU A 86 -7.03 -0.27 1.41
N TYR A 87 -7.36 -1.53 1.70
CA TYR A 87 -7.62 -2.00 3.05
C TYR A 87 -6.39 -1.93 3.97
N SER A 88 -5.20 -2.07 3.40
CA SER A 88 -3.96 -1.98 4.18
C SER A 88 -3.72 -0.58 4.77
N VAL A 89 -4.34 0.45 4.20
CA VAL A 89 -4.28 1.84 4.69
C VAL A 89 -4.91 1.94 6.08
N GLU A 90 -6.14 1.42 6.25
CA GLU A 90 -6.81 1.38 7.54
C GLU A 90 -6.08 0.50 8.55
N CYS A 91 -5.71 -0.70 8.16
CA CYS A 91 -4.99 -1.63 9.03
C CYS A 91 -3.64 -1.06 9.49
N GLY A 92 -2.93 -0.39 8.59
CA GLY A 92 -1.66 0.26 8.89
C GLY A 92 -1.82 1.38 9.91
N MET A 93 -2.80 2.25 9.71
CA MET A 93 -3.13 3.32 10.65
C MET A 93 -3.54 2.77 12.02
N ALA A 94 -4.48 1.84 12.05
CA ALA A 94 -4.94 1.23 13.29
C ALA A 94 -3.79 0.58 14.07
N ARG A 95 -2.88 -0.10 13.37
CA ARG A 95 -1.71 -0.72 13.99
C ARG A 95 -0.72 0.31 14.54
N ALA A 96 -0.45 1.39 13.79
CA ALA A 96 0.43 2.46 14.23
C ALA A 96 -0.11 3.14 15.50
N LEU A 97 -1.39 3.51 15.51
CA LEU A 97 -2.03 4.14 16.67
C LEU A 97 -2.08 3.21 17.90
N ASN A 98 -2.32 1.93 17.67
CA ASN A 98 -2.27 0.93 18.74
C ASN A 98 -0.87 0.84 19.37
N LEU A 99 0.19 0.84 18.56
CA LEU A 99 1.57 0.83 19.05
C LEU A 99 1.91 2.11 19.83
N VAL A 100 1.52 3.27 19.33
CA VAL A 100 1.71 4.55 20.05
C VAL A 100 1.06 4.52 21.43
N THR A 101 -0.14 3.99 21.51
CA THR A 101 -0.88 3.85 22.77
C THR A 101 -0.24 2.83 23.69
N ALA A 102 0.12 1.65 23.18
CA ALA A 102 0.72 0.57 23.96
C ALA A 102 2.10 0.94 24.54
N LEU A 103 2.87 1.72 23.78
CA LEU A 103 4.18 2.21 24.21
C LEU A 103 4.08 3.44 25.14
N GLY A 104 2.91 4.06 25.22
CA GLY A 104 2.68 5.24 26.08
C GLY A 104 3.47 6.48 25.66
N VAL A 105 3.91 6.55 24.39
CA VAL A 105 4.80 7.63 23.90
C VAL A 105 4.05 8.90 23.50
N ALA A 106 2.77 8.80 23.20
CA ALA A 106 1.92 9.94 22.88
C ALA A 106 0.44 9.67 23.17
N LYS A 107 -0.37 10.72 23.18
CA LYS A 107 -1.83 10.63 23.22
C LYS A 107 -2.38 10.69 21.81
N VAL A 108 -3.20 9.72 21.44
CA VAL A 108 -3.89 9.69 20.15
C VAL A 108 -5.12 10.61 20.22
N SER A 109 -5.23 11.51 19.23
CA SER A 109 -6.44 12.35 19.08
C SER A 109 -7.63 11.51 18.60
N SER A 110 -8.84 11.91 19.00
CA SER A 110 -10.07 11.35 18.45
C SER A 110 -10.41 11.87 17.04
N THR A 111 -9.73 12.92 16.58
CA THR A 111 -9.96 13.52 15.27
C THR A 111 -9.12 12.81 14.23
N HIS A 112 -9.77 12.36 13.16
CA HIS A 112 -9.11 11.81 11.99
C HIS A 112 -9.80 12.31 10.72
N PHE A 113 -9.08 12.27 9.62
CA PHE A 113 -9.61 12.57 8.28
C PHE A 113 -9.45 11.32 7.44
N ASP A 114 -10.52 10.91 6.78
CA ASP A 114 -10.51 9.84 5.80
C ASP A 114 -11.06 10.39 4.47
N VAL A 115 -10.26 10.26 3.43
CA VAL A 115 -10.63 10.69 2.08
C VAL A 115 -10.46 9.53 1.14
N THR A 116 -11.57 8.93 0.77
CA THR A 116 -11.59 7.79 -0.13
C THR A 116 -12.14 8.20 -1.49
N ALA A 117 -11.33 8.10 -2.53
CA ALA A 117 -11.73 8.37 -3.89
C ALA A 117 -11.56 7.12 -4.77
N GLY A 118 -12.66 6.50 -5.15
CA GLY A 118 -12.67 5.38 -6.11
C GLY A 118 -12.09 4.06 -5.58
N ALA A 119 -11.93 3.91 -4.27
CA ALA A 119 -11.51 2.65 -3.68
C ALA A 119 -12.65 1.62 -3.73
N SER A 120 -12.34 0.41 -4.17
CA SER A 120 -13.29 -0.71 -4.15
C SER A 120 -13.20 -1.46 -2.83
N THR A 121 -14.34 -1.67 -2.20
CA THR A 121 -14.45 -2.52 -0.99
C THR A 121 -14.72 -3.99 -1.33
N GLU A 122 -14.94 -4.31 -2.60
CA GLU A 122 -15.29 -5.65 -3.04
C GLU A 122 -14.08 -6.58 -3.01
N LYS A 123 -14.29 -7.80 -2.49
CA LYS A 123 -13.31 -8.88 -2.57
C LYS A 123 -13.29 -9.42 -3.99
N ARG A 124 -12.09 -9.64 -4.50
CA ARG A 124 -11.92 -10.32 -5.80
C ARG A 124 -12.25 -11.80 -5.65
N VAL A 125 -13.12 -12.29 -6.53
CA VAL A 125 -13.48 -13.70 -6.57
C VAL A 125 -12.93 -14.31 -7.86
N ILE A 126 -12.24 -15.44 -7.72
CA ILE A 126 -11.72 -16.23 -8.85
C ILE A 126 -12.24 -17.66 -8.77
N LYS A 127 -12.52 -18.25 -9.92
CA LYS A 127 -12.94 -19.65 -10.03
C LYS A 127 -11.83 -20.45 -10.69
N VAL A 128 -11.41 -21.52 -10.06
CA VAL A 128 -10.29 -22.35 -10.51
C VAL A 128 -10.69 -23.82 -10.43
N PRO A 129 -10.74 -24.54 -11.57
CA PRO A 129 -10.91 -26.00 -11.56
C PRO A 129 -9.70 -26.68 -10.90
N THR A 130 -9.93 -27.64 -10.01
CA THR A 130 -8.88 -28.40 -9.32
C THR A 130 -7.99 -29.16 -10.31
N ALA A 131 -8.60 -29.73 -11.35
CA ALA A 131 -7.87 -30.39 -12.45
C ALA A 131 -6.87 -29.45 -13.13
N LYS A 132 -7.20 -28.14 -13.31
CA LYS A 132 -6.27 -27.17 -13.88
C LYS A 132 -5.08 -26.91 -12.97
N VAL A 133 -5.30 -26.90 -11.66
CA VAL A 133 -4.22 -26.75 -10.67
C VAL A 133 -3.23 -27.90 -10.81
N ASN A 134 -3.72 -29.13 -10.81
CA ASN A 134 -2.89 -30.33 -10.95
C ASN A 134 -2.16 -30.36 -12.28
N TYR A 135 -2.83 -29.98 -13.37
CA TYR A 135 -2.20 -29.86 -14.69
C TYR A 135 -1.02 -28.89 -14.69
N VAL A 136 -1.18 -27.69 -14.10
CA VAL A 136 -0.14 -26.67 -14.03
C VAL A 136 1.02 -27.08 -13.14
N LEU A 137 0.71 -27.73 -12.00
CA LEU A 137 1.72 -28.20 -11.04
C LEU A 137 2.49 -29.43 -11.54
N GLY A 138 1.91 -30.21 -12.45
CA GLY A 138 2.47 -31.48 -12.92
C GLY A 138 2.45 -32.60 -11.88
N ILE A 139 1.68 -32.45 -10.80
CA ILE A 139 1.48 -33.42 -9.73
C ILE A 139 0.00 -33.47 -9.34
N GLU A 140 -0.42 -34.60 -8.79
CA GLU A 140 -1.76 -34.71 -8.22
C GLU A 140 -1.77 -34.29 -6.75
N VAL A 141 -2.48 -33.19 -6.47
CA VAL A 141 -2.75 -32.71 -5.10
C VAL A 141 -4.22 -32.97 -4.80
N PRO A 142 -4.55 -33.62 -3.68
CA PRO A 142 -5.93 -33.82 -3.26
C PRO A 142 -6.67 -32.49 -3.07
N GLU A 143 -7.95 -32.45 -3.41
CA GLU A 143 -8.78 -31.24 -3.27
C GLU A 143 -8.81 -30.71 -1.83
N GLU A 144 -8.86 -31.60 -0.85
CA GLU A 144 -8.84 -31.26 0.58
C GLU A 144 -7.56 -30.50 0.96
N ASP A 145 -6.41 -30.91 0.42
CA ASP A 145 -5.14 -30.25 0.66
C ASP A 145 -5.08 -28.88 -0.03
N MET A 146 -5.61 -28.75 -1.24
CA MET A 146 -5.71 -27.45 -1.92
C MET A 146 -6.53 -26.47 -1.07
N VAL A 147 -7.70 -26.91 -0.60
CA VAL A 147 -8.59 -26.10 0.24
C VAL A 147 -7.90 -25.73 1.55
N ARG A 148 -7.24 -26.68 2.21
CA ARG A 148 -6.53 -26.44 3.47
C ARG A 148 -5.40 -25.43 3.30
N ILE A 149 -4.59 -25.56 2.26
CA ILE A 149 -3.47 -24.65 1.97
C ILE A 149 -4.00 -23.24 1.71
N LEU A 150 -5.04 -23.11 0.89
CA LEU A 150 -5.60 -21.80 0.57
C LEU A 150 -6.26 -21.13 1.78
N LYS A 151 -6.97 -21.90 2.62
CA LYS A 151 -7.52 -21.39 3.88
C LYS A 151 -6.43 -20.92 4.85
N ASN A 152 -5.31 -21.62 4.93
CA ASN A 152 -4.16 -21.19 5.73
C ASN A 152 -3.52 -19.91 5.22
N LEU A 153 -3.71 -19.59 3.94
CA LEU A 153 -3.32 -18.33 3.32
C LEU A 153 -4.44 -17.26 3.37
N ALA A 154 -5.44 -17.47 4.23
CA ALA A 154 -6.58 -16.58 4.44
C ALA A 154 -7.47 -16.34 3.21
N PHE A 155 -7.48 -17.28 2.24
CA PHE A 155 -8.52 -17.32 1.22
C PHE A 155 -9.82 -17.86 1.79
N GLU A 156 -10.95 -17.27 1.42
CA GLU A 156 -12.23 -17.92 1.59
C GLU A 156 -12.42 -18.87 0.41
N VAL A 157 -12.63 -20.15 0.69
CA VAL A 157 -12.65 -21.20 -0.32
C VAL A 157 -13.96 -21.97 -0.23
N GLU A 158 -14.68 -21.99 -1.33
CA GLU A 158 -15.83 -22.87 -1.55
C GLU A 158 -15.49 -23.85 -2.68
N LEU A 159 -15.67 -25.14 -2.43
CA LEU A 159 -15.43 -26.20 -3.42
C LEU A 159 -16.77 -26.80 -3.81
N SER A 160 -17.08 -26.81 -5.09
CA SER A 160 -18.24 -27.46 -5.68
C SER A 160 -17.90 -28.04 -7.05
N ASP A 161 -18.23 -29.30 -7.25
CA ASP A 161 -18.07 -30.01 -8.53
C ASP A 161 -16.65 -29.89 -9.14
N GLY A 162 -15.62 -30.00 -8.30
CA GLY A 162 -14.23 -29.92 -8.74
C GLY A 162 -13.78 -28.49 -9.10
N VAL A 163 -14.56 -27.47 -8.76
CA VAL A 163 -14.24 -26.06 -8.97
C VAL A 163 -14.13 -25.33 -7.64
N MET A 164 -13.00 -24.72 -7.38
CA MET A 164 -12.80 -23.85 -6.22
C MET A 164 -13.22 -22.43 -6.57
N THR A 165 -14.14 -21.86 -5.79
CA THR A 165 -14.47 -20.44 -5.80
C THR A 165 -13.70 -19.78 -4.67
N LEU A 166 -12.79 -18.87 -5.01
CA LEU A 166 -11.82 -18.29 -4.09
C LEU A 166 -12.09 -16.80 -3.92
N ALA A 167 -12.44 -16.35 -2.70
CA ALA A 167 -12.38 -14.94 -2.40
C ALA A 167 -10.95 -14.60 -1.94
N VAL A 168 -10.30 -13.74 -2.74
CA VAL A 168 -8.89 -13.39 -2.55
C VAL A 168 -8.75 -12.45 -1.35
N PRO A 169 -7.86 -12.74 -0.39
CA PRO A 169 -7.61 -11.83 0.70
C PRO A 169 -7.02 -10.50 0.19
N ARG A 170 -7.49 -9.39 0.74
CA ARG A 170 -7.20 -8.04 0.21
C ARG A 170 -5.72 -7.68 0.20
N TYR A 171 -4.95 -8.21 1.14
CA TYR A 171 -3.49 -7.98 1.15
C TYR A 171 -2.74 -8.60 -0.04
N ARG A 172 -3.39 -9.48 -0.81
CA ARG A 172 -2.84 -10.09 -2.03
C ARG A 172 -3.15 -9.26 -3.27
N CYS A 173 -2.74 -8.01 -3.29
CA CYS A 173 -3.04 -7.05 -4.36
C CYS A 173 -2.44 -7.41 -5.73
N LEU A 174 -1.39 -8.25 -5.78
CA LEU A 174 -0.65 -8.57 -7.01
C LEU A 174 -1.09 -9.86 -7.73
N LEU A 175 -2.07 -10.58 -7.22
CA LEU A 175 -2.53 -11.84 -7.84
C LEU A 175 -3.02 -11.69 -9.29
N TYR A 176 -3.38 -10.48 -9.70
CA TYR A 176 -3.86 -10.19 -11.07
C TYR A 176 -2.82 -9.58 -11.99
N THR A 177 -1.66 -9.20 -11.47
CA THR A 177 -0.62 -8.49 -12.24
C THR A 177 0.62 -9.34 -12.51
N SER A 178 0.72 -10.52 -11.94
CA SER A 178 1.71 -11.49 -12.37
C SER A 178 1.34 -11.99 -13.75
N PRO A 179 2.21 -11.86 -14.76
CA PRO A 179 2.00 -12.54 -16.01
C PRO A 179 1.91 -14.03 -15.69
N SER A 180 0.80 -14.63 -16.09
CA SER A 180 0.70 -16.09 -16.12
C SER A 180 1.78 -16.59 -17.08
N PRO A 181 2.60 -17.58 -16.70
CA PRO A 181 3.51 -18.19 -17.63
C PRO A 181 2.77 -18.81 -18.81
#